data_6690efd5bd9d87902863f6c798628c2f
#
_entry.id   6690efd5bd9d87902863f6c798628c2f
#
_cell.length_a   1.000
_cell.length_b   1.000
_cell.length_c   1.000
_cell.angle_alpha   90.00
_cell.angle_beta   90.00
_cell.angle_gamma   90.00
#
_symmetry.space_group_name_H-M   'P 1'
#
loop_
_entity.id
_entity.type
_entity.pdbx_description
1 polymer ?
#
loop_
_entity_poly.entity_id
_entity_poly.type
_entity_poly.pdbx_seq_one_letter_code
_entity_poly.pdbx_strand_id
1 'polypeptide(L)'
;MKLTSAFSHLHACARRFGADKRGVSAIEFAMIAPLMITIYLGGVEVTQAVAVNRKTTIVARTVADLVAQDTNVNNADMTNILAASSAVASPYTISNLKVTVSSIKIDSTGKATVDWSDTLNGTARKNGDPITLPTALAVANTSLIWGEVSYSYKPMFGWVLTGTFNLGDMIYMRPRITNFVTRTVS
;
A
#
# COMPACT_ATOMS: atom_id res chain seq x y z
N MET A 1 -31.95 23.65 -67.49
CA MET A 1 -31.86 24.71 -66.47
C MET A 1 -31.86 24.16 -65.00
N LYS A 2 -31.30 22.99 -64.77
CA LYS A 2 -31.23 22.41 -63.38
C LYS A 2 -29.82 22.13 -62.87
N LEU A 3 -28.78 22.19 -63.68
CA LEU A 3 -27.40 21.91 -63.29
C LEU A 3 -26.68 23.07 -62.59
N THR A 4 -27.06 24.31 -62.94
CA THR A 4 -26.45 25.52 -62.30
C THR A 4 -26.85 25.74 -60.85
N SER A 5 -28.04 25.29 -60.48
CA SER A 5 -28.53 25.35 -59.07
C SER A 5 -27.77 24.40 -58.14
N ALA A 6 -27.41 23.21 -58.62
CA ALA A 6 -26.69 22.24 -57.79
C ALA A 6 -25.24 22.70 -57.49
N PHE A 7 -24.57 23.33 -58.44
CA PHE A 7 -23.24 23.88 -58.28
C PHE A 7 -23.20 25.08 -57.32
N SER A 8 -24.22 25.93 -57.33
CA SER A 8 -24.30 27.06 -56.37
C SER A 8 -24.54 26.60 -54.94
N HIS A 9 -25.31 25.54 -54.73
CA HIS A 9 -25.51 24.95 -53.39
C HIS A 9 -24.24 24.27 -52.86
N LEU A 10 -23.48 23.59 -53.70
CA LEU A 10 -22.19 22.98 -53.34
C LEU A 10 -21.15 24.05 -52.94
N HIS A 11 -21.06 25.15 -53.70
CA HIS A 11 -20.15 26.26 -53.39
C HIS A 11 -20.55 27.00 -52.12
N ALA A 12 -21.85 27.17 -51.86
CA ALA A 12 -22.34 27.80 -50.62
C ALA A 12 -22.08 26.91 -49.39
N CYS A 13 -22.22 25.59 -49.53
CA CYS A 13 -21.92 24.62 -48.49
C CYS A 13 -20.40 24.57 -48.17
N ALA A 14 -19.55 24.55 -49.19
CA ALA A 14 -18.10 24.57 -49.06
C ALA A 14 -17.59 25.86 -48.37
N ARG A 15 -18.18 27.04 -48.76
CA ARG A 15 -17.85 28.32 -48.09
C ARG A 15 -18.32 28.37 -46.62
N ARG A 16 -19.47 27.76 -46.29
CA ARG A 16 -19.92 27.64 -44.87
C ARG A 16 -19.01 26.73 -44.10
N PHE A 17 -18.54 25.63 -44.66
CA PHE A 17 -17.58 24.71 -44.02
C PHE A 17 -16.23 25.39 -43.75
N GLY A 18 -15.71 26.19 -44.68
CA GLY A 18 -14.46 26.94 -44.52
C GLY A 18 -14.56 28.14 -43.56
N ALA A 19 -15.76 28.65 -43.30
CA ALA A 19 -16.00 29.75 -42.35
C ALA A 19 -16.43 29.28 -40.94
N ASP A 20 -16.68 27.98 -40.78
CA ASP A 20 -17.13 27.42 -39.49
C ASP A 20 -15.94 27.21 -38.53
N LYS A 21 -15.75 28.16 -37.61
CA LYS A 21 -14.72 28.11 -36.59
C LYS A 21 -15.02 27.12 -35.47
N ARG A 22 -16.20 26.47 -35.44
CA ARG A 22 -16.55 25.48 -34.41
C ARG A 22 -15.66 24.24 -34.51
N GLY A 23 -15.17 23.88 -35.67
CA GLY A 23 -14.21 22.79 -35.86
C GLY A 23 -12.85 23.04 -35.20
N VAL A 24 -12.40 24.30 -35.12
CA VAL A 24 -11.12 24.64 -34.48
C VAL A 24 -11.13 24.33 -32.97
N SER A 25 -12.18 24.73 -32.26
CA SER A 25 -12.32 24.43 -30.84
C SER A 25 -12.40 22.93 -30.56
N ALA A 26 -13.01 22.14 -31.44
CA ALA A 26 -13.05 20.69 -31.30
C ALA A 26 -11.66 20.06 -31.48
N ILE A 27 -10.85 20.59 -32.40
CA ILE A 27 -9.46 20.15 -32.61
C ILE A 27 -8.59 20.52 -31.41
N GLU A 28 -8.70 21.77 -30.91
CA GLU A 28 -8.01 22.23 -29.70
C GLU A 28 -8.34 21.34 -28.48
N PHE A 29 -9.63 21.04 -28.28
CA PHE A 29 -10.07 20.14 -27.23
C PHE A 29 -9.50 18.72 -27.43
N ALA A 30 -9.55 18.19 -28.65
CA ALA A 30 -9.04 16.85 -28.95
C ALA A 30 -7.52 16.71 -28.70
N MET A 31 -6.76 17.79 -28.81
CA MET A 31 -5.33 17.82 -28.50
C MET A 31 -5.05 17.86 -27.01
N ILE A 32 -5.88 18.54 -26.25
CA ILE A 32 -5.70 18.70 -24.79
C ILE A 32 -6.31 17.52 -24.01
N ALA A 33 -7.42 16.95 -24.50
CA ALA A 33 -8.16 15.90 -23.80
C ALA A 33 -7.31 14.67 -23.43
N PRO A 34 -6.45 14.11 -24.32
CA PRO A 34 -5.60 12.98 -23.95
C PRO A 34 -4.62 13.31 -22.80
N LEU A 35 -4.05 14.51 -22.82
CA LEU A 35 -3.17 14.98 -21.75
C LEU A 35 -3.92 15.10 -20.41
N MET A 36 -5.09 15.71 -20.44
CA MET A 36 -5.94 15.85 -19.22
C MET A 36 -6.36 14.49 -18.66
N ILE A 37 -6.76 13.55 -19.54
CA ILE A 37 -7.12 12.19 -19.14
C ILE A 37 -5.93 11.48 -18.50
N THR A 38 -4.74 11.60 -19.11
CA THR A 38 -3.53 10.97 -18.56
C THR A 38 -3.18 11.52 -17.18
N ILE A 39 -3.23 12.84 -16.99
CA ILE A 39 -2.98 13.48 -15.70
C ILE A 39 -4.04 13.06 -14.68
N TYR A 40 -5.31 13.03 -15.07
CA TYR A 40 -6.40 12.63 -14.19
C TYR A 40 -6.26 11.17 -13.72
N LEU A 41 -6.08 10.23 -14.66
CA LEU A 41 -5.93 8.81 -14.34
C LEU A 41 -4.66 8.55 -13.53
N GLY A 42 -3.55 9.19 -13.87
CA GLY A 42 -2.30 9.11 -13.11
C GLY A 42 -2.46 9.64 -11.69
N GLY A 43 -3.18 10.75 -11.51
CA GLY A 43 -3.51 11.29 -10.18
C GLY A 43 -4.33 10.33 -9.34
N VAL A 44 -5.30 9.64 -9.95
CA VAL A 44 -6.09 8.60 -9.28
C VAL A 44 -5.20 7.43 -8.85
N GLU A 45 -4.34 6.91 -9.73
CA GLU A 45 -3.41 5.81 -9.41
C GLU A 45 -2.47 6.15 -8.26
N VAL A 46 -1.86 7.33 -8.28
CA VAL A 46 -0.96 7.80 -7.20
C VAL A 46 -1.72 7.94 -5.88
N THR A 47 -2.93 8.53 -5.92
CA THR A 47 -3.75 8.70 -4.71
C THR A 47 -4.10 7.34 -4.09
N GLN A 48 -4.46 6.35 -4.91
CA GLN A 48 -4.74 4.99 -4.43
C GLN A 48 -3.48 4.34 -3.84
N ALA A 49 -2.32 4.46 -4.48
CA ALA A 49 -1.06 3.93 -3.95
C ALA A 49 -0.72 4.54 -2.58
N VAL A 50 -0.88 5.85 -2.42
CA VAL A 50 -0.69 6.53 -1.12
C VAL A 50 -1.71 6.05 -0.08
N ALA A 51 -2.98 5.84 -0.46
CA ALA A 51 -4.00 5.33 0.45
C ALA A 51 -3.67 3.90 0.92
N VAL A 52 -3.21 3.02 0.03
CA VAL A 52 -2.73 1.67 0.38
C VAL A 52 -1.54 1.77 1.35
N ASN A 53 -0.54 2.60 1.04
CA ASN A 53 0.64 2.75 1.89
C ASN A 53 0.29 3.24 3.31
N ARG A 54 -0.61 4.21 3.43
CA ARG A 54 -1.12 4.65 4.75
C ARG A 54 -1.82 3.51 5.49
N LYS A 55 -2.56 2.67 4.77
CA LYS A 55 -3.27 1.55 5.35
C LYS A 55 -2.30 0.49 5.87
N THR A 56 -1.21 0.19 5.15
CA THR A 56 -0.16 -0.73 5.63
C THR A 56 0.49 -0.23 6.92
N THR A 57 0.75 1.07 7.03
CA THR A 57 1.25 1.69 8.28
C THR A 57 0.29 1.48 9.45
N ILE A 58 -1.03 1.68 9.22
CA ILE A 58 -2.03 1.48 10.27
C ILE A 58 -2.07 0.01 10.70
N VAL A 59 -2.05 -0.93 9.74
CA VAL A 59 -2.05 -2.37 10.05
C VAL A 59 -0.79 -2.76 10.83
N ALA A 60 0.40 -2.33 10.41
CA ALA A 60 1.66 -2.61 11.11
C ALA A 60 1.62 -2.12 12.56
N ARG A 61 1.10 -0.90 12.77
CA ARG A 61 0.94 -0.31 14.10
C ARG A 61 -0.06 -1.08 14.94
N THR A 62 -1.22 -1.45 14.38
CA THR A 62 -2.26 -2.17 15.10
C THR A 62 -1.78 -3.53 15.56
N VAL A 63 -1.12 -4.30 14.68
CA VAL A 63 -0.59 -5.63 15.04
C VAL A 63 0.48 -5.52 16.11
N ALA A 64 1.45 -4.62 15.96
CA ALA A 64 2.50 -4.43 16.94
C ALA A 64 1.93 -3.95 18.29
N ASP A 65 0.91 -3.10 18.28
CA ASP A 65 0.28 -2.56 19.50
C ASP A 65 -0.53 -3.64 20.22
N LEU A 66 -1.31 -4.44 19.50
CA LEU A 66 -2.06 -5.55 20.11
C LEU A 66 -1.13 -6.54 20.83
N VAL A 67 -0.04 -6.94 20.17
CA VAL A 67 0.96 -7.83 20.79
C VAL A 67 1.67 -7.14 21.95
N ALA A 68 2.00 -5.86 21.84
CA ALA A 68 2.71 -5.12 22.90
C ALA A 68 1.87 -4.91 24.17
N GLN A 69 0.55 -5.08 24.10
CA GLN A 69 -0.37 -4.98 25.22
C GLN A 69 -0.52 -6.29 26.01
N ASP A 70 -0.04 -7.40 25.45
CA ASP A 70 -0.11 -8.71 26.11
C ASP A 70 1.20 -9.05 26.83
N THR A 71 1.09 -9.93 27.82
CA THR A 71 2.24 -10.52 28.52
C THR A 71 2.66 -11.85 27.91
N ASN A 72 1.67 -12.56 27.36
CA ASN A 72 1.84 -13.85 26.70
C ASN A 72 0.81 -13.98 25.57
N VAL A 73 1.26 -14.38 24.40
CA VAL A 73 0.41 -14.58 23.22
C VAL A 73 0.37 -16.07 22.89
N ASN A 74 -0.82 -16.67 22.93
CA ASN A 74 -1.05 -18.04 22.52
C ASN A 74 -1.49 -18.14 21.04
N ASN A 75 -1.79 -19.35 20.53
CA ASN A 75 -2.21 -19.55 19.13
C ASN A 75 -3.54 -18.87 18.80
N ALA A 76 -4.50 -18.87 19.75
CA ALA A 76 -5.78 -18.24 19.54
C ALA A 76 -5.65 -16.71 19.51
N ASP A 77 -4.86 -16.13 20.40
CA ASP A 77 -4.57 -14.69 20.42
C ASP A 77 -3.92 -14.24 19.11
N MET A 78 -2.89 -14.98 18.67
CA MET A 78 -2.21 -14.66 17.41
C MET A 78 -3.16 -14.75 16.21
N THR A 79 -4.02 -15.76 16.16
CA THR A 79 -5.04 -15.87 15.12
C THR A 79 -5.99 -14.67 15.13
N ASN A 80 -6.43 -14.24 16.31
CA ASN A 80 -7.30 -13.06 16.46
C ASN A 80 -6.59 -11.76 16.05
N ILE A 81 -5.33 -11.59 16.45
CA ILE A 81 -4.50 -10.43 16.09
C ILE A 81 -4.32 -10.34 14.56
N LEU A 82 -3.99 -11.47 13.92
CA LEU A 82 -3.84 -11.52 12.47
C LEU A 82 -5.18 -11.34 11.74
N ALA A 83 -6.29 -11.86 12.29
CA ALA A 83 -7.63 -11.59 11.77
C ALA A 83 -8.02 -10.11 11.90
N ALA A 84 -7.71 -9.47 13.02
CA ALA A 84 -7.92 -8.04 13.21
C ALA A 84 -7.13 -7.21 12.20
N SER A 85 -5.89 -7.60 11.88
CA SER A 85 -5.08 -6.94 10.85
C SER A 85 -5.75 -6.96 9.49
N SER A 86 -6.40 -8.08 9.15
CA SER A 86 -7.15 -8.25 7.91
C SER A 86 -8.39 -7.35 7.86
N ALA A 87 -9.11 -7.21 8.97
CA ALA A 87 -10.26 -6.31 9.09
C ALA A 87 -9.83 -4.84 8.93
N VAL A 88 -8.72 -4.45 9.57
CA VAL A 88 -8.15 -3.10 9.43
C VAL A 88 -7.71 -2.83 8.01
N ALA A 89 -7.18 -3.81 7.27
CA ALA A 89 -6.75 -3.65 5.89
C ALA A 89 -7.90 -3.36 4.91
N SER A 90 -9.15 -3.68 5.27
CA SER A 90 -10.32 -3.42 4.41
C SER A 90 -10.34 -1.96 3.88
N PRO A 91 -10.71 -1.72 2.60
CA PRO A 91 -11.30 -2.65 1.62
C PRO A 91 -10.30 -3.43 0.75
N TYR A 92 -9.04 -3.46 1.10
CA TYR A 92 -7.99 -4.09 0.27
C TYR A 92 -7.98 -5.61 0.42
N THR A 93 -7.60 -6.30 -0.67
CA THR A 93 -7.62 -7.77 -0.74
C THR A 93 -6.55 -8.38 0.16
N ILE A 94 -6.97 -9.28 1.06
CA ILE A 94 -6.10 -9.91 2.07
C ILE A 94 -5.02 -10.79 1.44
N SER A 95 -5.29 -11.43 0.29
CA SER A 95 -4.30 -12.28 -0.39
C SER A 95 -3.02 -11.55 -0.82
N ASN A 96 -3.12 -10.22 -1.02
CA ASN A 96 -1.98 -9.37 -1.37
C ASN A 96 -1.28 -8.77 -0.14
N LEU A 97 -1.86 -8.99 1.05
CA LEU A 97 -1.35 -8.48 2.32
C LEU A 97 -0.48 -9.54 2.99
N LYS A 98 0.75 -9.16 3.31
CA LYS A 98 1.65 -9.94 4.17
C LYS A 98 1.84 -9.19 5.46
N VAL A 99 1.61 -9.85 6.58
CA VAL A 99 1.82 -9.29 7.92
C VAL A 99 2.77 -10.21 8.66
N THR A 100 3.83 -9.67 9.21
CA THR A 100 4.76 -10.41 10.07
C THR A 100 4.90 -9.66 11.38
N VAL A 101 4.75 -10.37 12.47
CA VAL A 101 5.06 -9.85 13.81
C VAL A 101 6.15 -10.70 14.45
N SER A 102 7.14 -10.03 15.02
CA SER A 102 8.29 -10.70 15.65
C SER A 102 8.59 -10.05 16.99
N SER A 103 8.89 -10.86 17.98
CA SER A 103 9.52 -10.38 19.20
C SER A 103 11.04 -10.43 19.04
N ILE A 104 11.70 -9.31 19.30
CA ILE A 104 13.14 -9.17 19.23
C ILE A 104 13.65 -9.02 20.66
N LYS A 105 14.57 -9.87 21.05
CA LYS A 105 15.26 -9.83 22.36
C LYS A 105 16.63 -9.18 22.18
N ILE A 106 16.94 -8.26 23.06
CA ILE A 106 18.25 -7.57 23.09
C ILE A 106 18.98 -8.01 24.35
N ASP A 107 20.13 -8.61 24.16
CA ASP A 107 20.95 -9.12 25.28
C ASP A 107 21.71 -7.98 26.01
N SER A 108 22.49 -8.34 27.05
CA SER A 108 23.28 -7.40 27.82
C SER A 108 24.38 -6.69 27.02
N THR A 109 24.76 -7.24 25.86
CA THR A 109 25.79 -6.66 24.97
C THR A 109 25.18 -5.76 23.90
N GLY A 110 23.83 -5.66 23.82
CA GLY A 110 23.11 -4.90 22.81
C GLY A 110 22.88 -5.68 21.50
N LYS A 111 23.19 -6.98 21.47
CA LYS A 111 22.91 -7.84 20.31
C LYS A 111 21.42 -8.21 20.29
N ALA A 112 20.79 -7.93 19.16
CA ALA A 112 19.37 -8.23 18.95
C ALA A 112 19.19 -9.53 18.17
N THR A 113 18.28 -10.39 18.64
CA THR A 113 17.92 -11.66 18.02
C THR A 113 16.40 -11.84 18.04
N VAL A 114 15.88 -12.61 17.08
CA VAL A 114 14.46 -12.99 17.06
C VAL A 114 14.19 -13.97 18.19
N ASP A 115 13.23 -13.66 19.06
CA ASP A 115 12.74 -14.56 20.10
C ASP A 115 11.65 -15.47 19.56
N TRP A 116 10.67 -14.88 18.89
CA TRP A 116 9.64 -15.59 18.13
C TRP A 116 9.10 -14.74 16.98
N SER A 117 8.46 -15.37 16.01
CA SER A 117 7.86 -14.69 14.86
C SER A 117 6.66 -15.45 14.33
N ASP A 118 5.58 -14.72 14.04
CA ASP A 118 4.36 -15.23 13.39
C ASP A 118 4.04 -14.39 12.15
N THR A 119 3.32 -14.98 11.19
CA THR A 119 3.04 -14.30 9.92
C THR A 119 1.70 -14.71 9.32
N LEU A 120 1.09 -13.76 8.61
CA LEU A 120 -0.03 -13.97 7.71
C LEU A 120 0.47 -13.81 6.26
N ASN A 121 0.26 -14.83 5.44
CA ASN A 121 0.66 -14.85 4.02
C ASN A 121 2.16 -14.59 3.76
N GLY A 122 3.02 -14.80 4.74
CA GLY A 122 4.46 -14.57 4.63
C GLY A 122 5.28 -15.74 5.15
N THR A 123 6.54 -15.46 5.43
CA THR A 123 7.46 -16.43 6.06
C THR A 123 7.90 -15.86 7.41
N ALA A 124 7.61 -16.59 8.48
CA ALA A 124 8.08 -16.22 9.81
C ALA A 124 9.62 -16.32 9.89
N ARG A 125 10.22 -15.47 10.72
CA ARG A 125 11.65 -15.54 11.03
C ARG A 125 11.93 -16.70 11.97
N LYS A 126 13.15 -17.20 11.91
CA LYS A 126 13.57 -18.25 12.82
C LYS A 126 13.99 -17.66 14.16
N ASN A 127 13.69 -18.38 15.24
CA ASN A 127 14.21 -18.04 16.57
C ASN A 127 15.75 -18.04 16.52
N GLY A 128 16.35 -17.01 17.12
CA GLY A 128 17.80 -16.83 17.16
C GLY A 128 18.37 -16.08 15.96
N ASP A 129 17.60 -15.79 14.89
CA ASP A 129 18.10 -15.01 13.76
C ASP A 129 18.60 -13.63 14.24
N PRO A 130 19.82 -13.20 13.87
CA PRO A 130 20.36 -11.91 14.27
C PRO A 130 19.62 -10.79 13.53
N ILE A 131 19.28 -9.72 14.25
CA ILE A 131 18.60 -8.54 13.71
C ILE A 131 19.50 -7.31 13.89
N THR A 132 19.63 -6.52 12.84
CA THR A 132 20.29 -5.22 12.93
C THR A 132 19.24 -4.16 13.29
N LEU A 133 19.34 -3.60 14.48
CA LEU A 133 18.49 -2.51 14.93
C LEU A 133 19.19 -1.17 14.81
N PRO A 134 18.44 -0.07 14.60
CA PRO A 134 18.97 1.28 14.84
C PRO A 134 19.52 1.38 16.26
N THR A 135 20.68 2.01 16.42
CA THR A 135 21.38 2.10 17.72
C THR A 135 20.51 2.68 18.84
N ALA A 136 19.61 3.61 18.49
CA ALA A 136 18.70 4.22 19.46
C ALA A 136 17.67 3.22 20.04
N LEU A 137 17.40 2.10 19.35
CA LEU A 137 16.47 1.06 19.79
C LEU A 137 17.16 -0.10 20.50
N ALA A 138 18.47 -0.25 20.32
CA ALA A 138 19.26 -1.35 20.87
C ALA A 138 19.59 -1.15 22.36
N VAL A 139 18.55 -1.11 23.21
CA VAL A 139 18.71 -0.98 24.67
C VAL A 139 18.91 -2.37 25.28
N ALA A 140 20.03 -2.56 25.98
CA ALA A 140 20.37 -3.83 26.59
C ALA A 140 19.31 -4.32 27.58
N ASN A 141 19.11 -5.64 27.63
CA ASN A 141 18.15 -6.34 28.51
C ASN A 141 16.68 -5.91 28.31
N THR A 142 16.32 -5.54 27.08
CA THR A 142 14.93 -5.21 26.70
C THR A 142 14.46 -6.06 25.53
N SER A 143 13.18 -5.95 25.18
CA SER A 143 12.66 -6.48 23.92
C SER A 143 11.86 -5.45 23.15
N LEU A 144 11.69 -5.74 21.88
CA LEU A 144 10.88 -4.96 20.94
C LEU A 144 9.93 -5.88 20.19
N ILE A 145 8.71 -5.42 19.99
CA ILE A 145 7.77 -6.02 19.05
C ILE A 145 7.95 -5.33 17.70
N TRP A 146 8.27 -6.11 16.71
CA TRP A 146 8.47 -5.64 15.33
C TRP A 146 7.31 -6.07 14.44
N GLY A 147 6.46 -5.13 14.08
CA GLY A 147 5.37 -5.32 13.14
C GLY A 147 5.79 -4.88 11.75
N GLU A 148 5.66 -5.76 10.78
CA GLU A 148 5.96 -5.51 9.38
C GLU A 148 4.76 -5.86 8.53
N VAL A 149 4.44 -4.98 7.60
CA VAL A 149 3.34 -5.19 6.65
C VAL A 149 3.83 -4.86 5.25
N SER A 150 3.51 -5.71 4.31
CA SER A 150 3.75 -5.49 2.89
C SER A 150 2.49 -5.81 2.10
N TYR A 151 2.16 -4.97 1.15
CA TYR A 151 1.02 -5.13 0.25
C TYR A 151 1.49 -5.06 -1.21
N SER A 152 1.18 -6.11 -1.96
CA SER A 152 1.46 -6.15 -3.40
C SER A 152 0.38 -5.38 -4.16
N TYR A 153 0.64 -4.10 -4.39
CA TYR A 153 -0.27 -3.18 -5.08
C TYR A 153 -0.07 -3.24 -6.59
N LYS A 154 -1.18 -3.45 -7.31
CA LYS A 154 -1.22 -3.35 -8.77
C LYS A 154 -2.19 -2.23 -9.16
N PRO A 155 -1.73 -1.19 -9.89
CA PRO A 155 -2.59 -0.11 -10.35
C PRO A 155 -3.73 -0.63 -11.22
N MET A 156 -4.89 0.02 -11.14
CA MET A 156 -6.10 -0.41 -11.86
C MET A 156 -5.98 -0.21 -13.36
N PHE A 157 -5.45 0.94 -13.78
CA PHE A 157 -5.32 1.29 -15.20
C PHE A 157 -3.95 0.89 -15.76
N GLY A 158 -2.89 1.03 -14.98
CA GLY A 158 -1.53 0.67 -15.38
C GLY A 158 -0.95 1.51 -16.52
N TRP A 159 -1.46 2.73 -16.73
CA TRP A 159 -1.02 3.64 -17.79
C TRP A 159 0.14 4.52 -17.36
N VAL A 160 0.10 5.01 -16.14
CA VAL A 160 1.14 5.88 -15.57
C VAL A 160 2.03 5.07 -14.64
N LEU A 161 1.44 4.29 -13.73
CA LEU A 161 2.15 3.36 -12.87
C LEU A 161 2.02 1.95 -13.46
N THR A 162 3.11 1.41 -14.00
CA THR A 162 3.12 0.08 -14.62
C THR A 162 3.77 -0.96 -13.70
N GLY A 163 3.20 -2.17 -13.64
CA GLY A 163 3.74 -3.27 -12.84
C GLY A 163 3.11 -3.42 -11.46
N THR A 164 3.79 -4.19 -10.59
CA THR A 164 3.36 -4.43 -9.21
C THR A 164 4.34 -3.77 -8.26
N PHE A 165 3.83 -3.01 -7.31
CA PHE A 165 4.61 -2.30 -6.30
C PHE A 165 4.41 -2.96 -4.95
N ASN A 166 5.49 -3.22 -4.23
CA ASN A 166 5.40 -3.65 -2.83
C ASN A 166 5.38 -2.40 -1.95
N LEU A 167 4.19 -2.06 -1.47
CA LEU A 167 3.96 -0.96 -0.54
C LEU A 167 3.93 -1.55 0.87
N GLY A 168 4.70 -1.01 1.78
CA GLY A 168 4.76 -1.56 3.11
C GLY A 168 5.36 -0.60 4.11
N ASP A 169 5.22 -0.99 5.37
CA ASP A 169 5.78 -0.25 6.48
C ASP A 169 6.19 -1.20 7.60
N MET A 170 7.06 -0.72 8.49
CA MET A 170 7.50 -1.46 9.66
C MET A 170 7.55 -0.56 10.87
N ILE A 171 7.21 -1.12 12.02
CA ILE A 171 7.19 -0.39 13.28
C ILE A 171 7.79 -1.23 14.40
N TYR A 172 8.53 -0.57 15.27
CA TYR A 172 9.03 -1.16 16.51
C TYR A 172 8.26 -0.58 17.70
N MET A 173 7.75 -1.45 18.56
CA MET A 173 7.07 -1.07 19.80
C MET A 173 7.71 -1.77 20.98
N ARG A 174 7.73 -1.11 22.14
CA ARG A 174 8.11 -1.76 23.38
C ARG A 174 6.90 -2.43 24.01
N PRO A 175 7.05 -3.64 24.56
CA PRO A 175 6.01 -4.21 25.42
C PRO A 175 5.60 -3.22 26.52
N ARG A 176 4.30 -3.17 26.83
CA ARG A 176 3.74 -2.16 27.75
C ARG A 176 3.62 -2.65 29.18
N ILE A 177 3.43 -3.94 29.38
CA ILE A 177 3.13 -4.54 30.68
C ILE A 177 4.37 -5.26 31.24
N THR A 178 5.11 -5.94 30.40
CA THR A 178 6.30 -6.72 30.76
C THR A 178 7.51 -6.30 29.94
N ASN A 179 8.70 -6.72 30.35
CA ASN A 179 9.92 -6.48 29.55
C ASN A 179 9.97 -7.37 28.29
N PHE A 180 9.24 -8.47 28.26
CA PHE A 180 9.21 -9.47 27.20
C PHE A 180 7.80 -10.00 27.02
N VAL A 181 7.33 -10.10 25.79
CA VAL A 181 6.09 -10.81 25.45
C VAL A 181 6.45 -12.24 25.07
N THR A 182 5.95 -13.20 25.85
CA THR A 182 6.21 -14.62 25.61
C THR A 182 5.25 -15.17 24.54
N ARG A 183 5.66 -16.25 23.87
CA ARG A 183 4.83 -16.96 22.89
C ARG A 183 4.62 -18.40 23.35
N THR A 184 3.37 -18.77 23.59
CA THR A 184 3.00 -20.14 23.96
C THR A 184 2.31 -20.81 22.77
N VAL A 185 2.91 -21.88 22.30
CA VAL A 185 2.34 -22.71 21.22
C VAL A 185 1.55 -23.81 21.91
N SER A 186 0.27 -23.56 22.11
CA SER A 186 -0.69 -24.54 22.68
C SER A 186 -1.89 -24.68 21.76
#